data_9def2c7a6c25f3789313f50fb7a9df53
#
_entry.id   9def2c7a6c25f3789313f50fb7a9df53
#
_cell.length_a   1.000
_cell.length_b   1.000
_cell.length_c   1.000
_cell.angle_alpha   90.00
_cell.angle_beta   90.00
_cell.angle_gamma   90.00
#
_symmetry.space_group_name_H-M   'P 1'
#
loop_
_entity.id
_entity.type
_entity.pdbx_description
1 polymer ?
#
loop_
_entity_poly.entity_id
_entity_poly.type
_entity_poly.pdbx_seq_one_letter_code
_entity_poly.pdbx_strand_id
1 'polypeptide(L)'
;MAKQKFERSKPHVNVGTIGHIDHGKTTLTAAITKVLADTGSGDTQARDFASIDNAPEERARGITINTSHVEYETANRHYAHVDCPGHADYIKNMITGAAQMDGAILVVSAADGPMPQTREHILLARQVEVPAIVVALNKADMVDDEELLELVELEVRELLSKYEFPGDDIPVIRVSALKALEGDAEWTPKILELMEAVDSYIPEPERDIDKPFLMPIEDVFTITGRGTVVTGRIEQGKIESGNEVEIVGIHPEVAKTTVTGLEMFQKTLDYAQAGDNAGALLRGVKREEVERGQVLAKPGSITPHTQFNAEVYVLSKDEGGRHTPFFNNYRPQFYFRTTDVTGAIGLPDGQEMVMPGDNTTMKIELIQPIAMDQGLRFAIREGGRTVGAGVVTEIIK
;
A
#
# COMPACT_ATOMS: atom_id res chain seq x y z
N MET A 1 8.73 -25.22 19.48
CA MET A 1 10.05 -24.83 18.96
C MET A 1 10.22 -23.34 19.14
N ALA A 2 11.42 -22.84 19.46
CA ALA A 2 11.68 -21.39 19.47
C ALA A 2 11.55 -20.87 18.02
N LYS A 3 10.89 -19.72 17.84
CA LYS A 3 10.83 -19.07 16.53
C LYS A 3 12.22 -18.63 16.10
N GLN A 4 12.48 -18.68 14.79
CA GLN A 4 13.70 -18.14 14.22
C GLN A 4 13.78 -16.64 14.45
N LYS A 5 14.98 -16.11 14.62
CA LYS A 5 15.24 -14.68 14.74
C LYS A 5 15.44 -14.09 13.35
N PHE A 6 14.87 -12.92 13.10
CA PHE A 6 15.10 -12.18 11.87
C PHE A 6 16.49 -11.53 11.88
N GLU A 7 17.26 -11.74 10.84
CA GLU A 7 18.60 -11.15 10.67
C GLU A 7 18.56 -10.08 9.57
N ARG A 8 19.02 -8.87 9.89
CA ARG A 8 19.10 -7.74 8.95
C ARG A 8 20.41 -7.79 8.17
N SER A 9 20.50 -8.67 7.18
CA SER A 9 21.71 -8.86 6.36
C SER A 9 21.73 -8.01 5.09
N LYS A 10 20.54 -7.53 4.64
CA LYS A 10 20.35 -6.78 3.41
C LYS A 10 19.44 -5.56 3.63
N PRO A 11 19.52 -4.52 2.78
CA PRO A 11 18.52 -3.44 2.78
C PRO A 11 17.11 -4.01 2.61
N HIS A 12 16.18 -3.51 3.42
CA HIS A 12 14.77 -3.92 3.39
C HIS A 12 13.93 -2.93 2.58
N VAL A 13 13.21 -3.44 1.57
CA VAL A 13 12.38 -2.66 0.67
C VAL A 13 10.98 -3.25 0.60
N ASN A 14 9.96 -2.41 0.72
CA ASN A 14 8.57 -2.80 0.53
C ASN A 14 8.17 -2.55 -0.92
N VAL A 15 7.86 -3.60 -1.66
CA VAL A 15 7.31 -3.48 -3.01
C VAL A 15 5.91 -4.08 -3.05
N GLY A 16 5.14 -3.74 -4.07
CA GLY A 16 3.85 -4.40 -4.22
C GLY A 16 3.38 -4.44 -5.65
N THR A 17 2.49 -5.39 -5.94
CA THR A 17 1.82 -5.50 -7.23
C THR A 17 0.55 -4.68 -7.26
N ILE A 18 0.42 -3.81 -8.27
CA ILE A 18 -0.75 -3.00 -8.56
C ILE A 18 -1.20 -3.24 -10.01
N GLY A 19 -2.44 -2.93 -10.35
CA GLY A 19 -2.98 -3.10 -11.70
C GLY A 19 -4.37 -3.70 -11.70
N HIS A 20 -4.94 -3.86 -12.90
CA HIS A 20 -6.31 -4.32 -13.09
C HIS A 20 -6.55 -5.74 -12.56
N ILE A 21 -7.81 -6.07 -12.25
CA ILE A 21 -8.23 -7.46 -11.99
C ILE A 21 -7.87 -8.35 -13.19
N ASP A 22 -7.55 -9.61 -12.94
CA ASP A 22 -7.21 -10.63 -13.93
C ASP A 22 -5.95 -10.34 -14.80
N HIS A 23 -5.20 -9.27 -14.52
CA HIS A 23 -3.89 -9.04 -15.15
C HIS A 23 -2.76 -9.93 -14.60
N GLY A 24 -3.04 -10.72 -13.56
CA GLY A 24 -2.12 -11.76 -13.05
C GLY A 24 -1.17 -11.30 -11.95
N LYS A 25 -1.57 -10.33 -11.11
CA LYS A 25 -0.75 -9.83 -9.98
C LYS A 25 -0.32 -10.94 -9.01
N THR A 26 -1.28 -11.67 -8.46
CA THR A 26 -1.03 -12.77 -7.52
C THR A 26 -0.25 -13.91 -8.18
N THR A 27 -0.52 -14.22 -9.47
CA THR A 27 0.26 -15.20 -10.23
C THR A 27 1.71 -14.74 -10.39
N LEU A 28 1.96 -13.45 -10.64
CA LEU A 28 3.29 -12.88 -10.73
C LEU A 28 4.01 -12.96 -9.39
N THR A 29 3.34 -12.63 -8.29
CA THR A 29 3.88 -12.76 -6.93
C THR A 29 4.31 -14.20 -6.63
N ALA A 30 3.47 -15.19 -6.99
CA ALA A 30 3.81 -16.60 -6.87
C ALA A 30 5.01 -17.00 -7.75
N ALA A 31 5.05 -16.51 -9.00
CA ALA A 31 6.16 -16.78 -9.92
C ALA A 31 7.48 -16.20 -9.41
N ILE A 32 7.49 -14.97 -8.89
CA ILE A 32 8.68 -14.33 -8.29
C ILE A 32 9.21 -15.20 -7.16
N THR A 33 8.37 -15.59 -6.19
CA THR A 33 8.83 -16.41 -5.06
C THR A 33 9.37 -17.75 -5.47
N LYS A 34 8.73 -18.40 -6.44
CA LYS A 34 9.18 -19.70 -6.95
C LYS A 34 10.51 -19.59 -7.68
N VAL A 35 10.63 -18.66 -8.63
CA VAL A 35 11.87 -18.49 -9.42
C VAL A 35 13.05 -18.11 -8.53
N LEU A 36 12.85 -17.22 -7.55
CA LEU A 36 13.91 -16.85 -6.60
C LEU A 36 14.29 -18.02 -5.68
N ALA A 37 13.33 -18.83 -5.22
CA ALA A 37 13.61 -20.03 -4.44
C ALA A 37 14.41 -21.08 -5.24
N ASP A 38 14.02 -21.32 -6.51
CA ASP A 38 14.67 -22.31 -7.39
C ASP A 38 16.09 -21.87 -7.77
N THR A 39 16.38 -20.58 -7.82
CA THR A 39 17.73 -20.05 -8.09
C THR A 39 18.62 -19.95 -6.85
N GLY A 40 18.09 -20.27 -5.67
CA GLY A 40 18.86 -20.22 -4.42
C GLY A 40 19.17 -18.78 -3.96
N SER A 41 18.38 -17.81 -4.36
CA SER A 41 18.53 -16.41 -3.97
C SER A 41 18.03 -16.19 -2.53
N GLY A 42 18.92 -16.32 -1.54
CA GLY A 42 18.62 -16.06 -0.13
C GLY A 42 17.72 -17.11 0.53
N ASP A 43 17.01 -16.73 1.60
CA ASP A 43 16.07 -17.58 2.37
C ASP A 43 14.62 -17.46 1.82
N THR A 44 14.48 -17.49 0.49
CA THR A 44 13.18 -17.38 -0.17
C THR A 44 12.46 -18.71 -0.19
N GLN A 45 11.20 -18.72 0.26
CA GLN A 45 10.32 -19.88 0.16
C GLN A 45 9.30 -19.66 -0.96
N ALA A 46 9.19 -20.63 -1.88
CA ALA A 46 8.15 -20.60 -2.90
C ALA A 46 6.76 -20.56 -2.26
N ARG A 47 5.91 -19.65 -2.75
CA ARG A 47 4.51 -19.52 -2.36
C ARG A 47 3.63 -19.87 -3.54
N ASP A 48 2.64 -20.70 -3.33
CA ASP A 48 1.61 -20.97 -4.32
C ASP A 48 0.48 -19.93 -4.23
N PHE A 49 -0.30 -19.83 -5.29
CA PHE A 49 -1.44 -18.92 -5.39
C PHE A 49 -2.41 -19.06 -4.18
N ALA A 50 -2.72 -20.30 -3.79
CA ALA A 50 -3.65 -20.59 -2.70
C ALA A 50 -3.11 -20.21 -1.31
N SER A 51 -1.80 -20.04 -1.16
CA SER A 51 -1.18 -19.58 0.09
C SER A 51 -1.09 -18.05 0.17
N ILE A 52 -1.15 -17.35 -0.96
CA ILE A 52 -1.18 -15.89 -1.07
C ILE A 52 -2.64 -15.43 -0.86
N ASP A 53 -3.58 -15.88 -1.68
CA ASP A 53 -5.03 -15.65 -1.54
C ASP A 53 -5.62 -16.70 -0.58
N ASN A 54 -5.46 -16.45 0.71
CA ASN A 54 -5.70 -17.47 1.75
C ASN A 54 -7.13 -17.47 2.30
N ALA A 55 -7.88 -16.38 2.19
CA ALA A 55 -9.24 -16.28 2.72
C ALA A 55 -10.22 -17.18 1.94
N PRO A 56 -11.21 -17.81 2.61
CA PRO A 56 -12.19 -18.66 1.93
C PRO A 56 -12.97 -17.95 0.82
N GLU A 57 -13.24 -16.64 0.98
CA GLU A 57 -13.93 -15.84 -0.03
C GLU A 57 -13.04 -15.54 -1.24
N GLU A 58 -11.75 -15.31 -1.05
CA GLU A 58 -10.76 -15.12 -2.12
C GLU A 58 -10.66 -16.37 -3.00
N ARG A 59 -10.54 -17.53 -2.35
CA ARG A 59 -10.52 -18.83 -3.05
C ARG A 59 -11.82 -19.15 -3.79
N ALA A 60 -12.96 -18.80 -3.21
CA ALA A 60 -14.27 -19.06 -3.82
C ALA A 60 -14.51 -18.15 -5.04
N ARG A 61 -13.99 -16.94 -5.04
CA ARG A 61 -14.19 -15.97 -6.12
C ARG A 61 -13.04 -15.92 -7.11
N GLY A 62 -11.85 -16.46 -6.75
CA GLY A 62 -10.64 -16.39 -7.55
C GLY A 62 -10.07 -14.97 -7.68
N ILE A 63 -10.29 -14.11 -6.68
CA ILE A 63 -9.83 -12.72 -6.67
C ILE A 63 -9.24 -12.36 -5.31
N THR A 64 -8.20 -11.55 -5.30
CA THR A 64 -7.61 -10.97 -4.08
C THR A 64 -8.55 -9.92 -3.50
N ILE A 65 -8.88 -10.05 -2.23
CA ILE A 65 -9.76 -9.14 -1.48
C ILE A 65 -8.93 -8.30 -0.50
N ASN A 66 -8.08 -8.97 0.29
CA ASN A 66 -7.21 -8.36 1.27
C ASN A 66 -5.79 -8.26 0.74
N THR A 67 -5.02 -7.31 1.26
CA THR A 67 -3.58 -7.27 1.00
C THR A 67 -2.90 -8.49 1.62
N SER A 68 -2.03 -9.14 0.86
CA SER A 68 -1.22 -10.25 1.35
C SER A 68 0.25 -9.85 1.36
N HIS A 69 0.96 -10.21 2.43
CA HIS A 69 2.38 -9.90 2.57
C HIS A 69 3.22 -11.17 2.36
N VAL A 70 4.13 -11.10 1.42
CA VAL A 70 5.03 -12.20 1.05
C VAL A 70 6.49 -11.74 1.20
N GLU A 71 7.34 -12.60 1.77
CA GLU A 71 8.76 -12.35 1.98
C GLU A 71 9.58 -13.06 0.90
N TYR A 72 10.56 -12.38 0.32
CA TYR A 72 11.59 -12.98 -0.53
C TYR A 72 12.86 -12.11 -0.58
N GLU A 73 13.92 -12.66 -1.15
CA GLU A 73 15.21 -11.99 -1.28
C GLU A 73 15.78 -12.13 -2.69
N THR A 74 16.45 -11.08 -3.14
CA THR A 74 17.42 -11.15 -4.24
C THR A 74 18.84 -11.24 -3.66
N ALA A 75 19.86 -11.24 -4.52
CA ALA A 75 21.24 -11.14 -4.08
C ALA A 75 21.49 -9.84 -3.30
N ASN A 76 20.79 -8.76 -3.64
CA ASN A 76 21.06 -7.39 -3.17
C ASN A 76 20.15 -6.94 -2.04
N ARG A 77 18.87 -7.38 -2.02
CA ARG A 77 17.82 -6.81 -1.18
C ARG A 77 16.92 -7.89 -0.55
N HIS A 78 16.36 -7.54 0.60
CA HIS A 78 15.26 -8.25 1.23
C HIS A 78 13.95 -7.51 0.95
N TYR A 79 12.94 -8.22 0.48
CA TYR A 79 11.66 -7.65 0.10
C TYR A 79 10.51 -8.12 0.99
N ALA A 80 9.69 -7.16 1.42
CA ALA A 80 8.30 -7.41 1.77
C ALA A 80 7.43 -7.06 0.57
N HIS A 81 6.74 -8.04 0.01
CA HIS A 81 5.87 -7.86 -1.14
C HIS A 81 4.42 -7.79 -0.71
N VAL A 82 3.76 -6.70 -1.07
CA VAL A 82 2.33 -6.46 -0.81
C VAL A 82 1.54 -6.79 -2.06
N ASP A 83 0.86 -7.92 -2.09
CA ASP A 83 -0.07 -8.25 -3.17
C ASP A 83 -1.40 -7.52 -2.95
N CYS A 84 -1.72 -6.58 -3.86
CA CYS A 84 -2.89 -5.72 -3.74
C CYS A 84 -4.07 -6.24 -4.54
N PRO A 85 -5.32 -6.08 -4.02
CA PRO A 85 -6.52 -6.39 -4.78
C PRO A 85 -6.62 -5.55 -6.05
N GLY A 86 -7.16 -6.13 -7.11
CA GLY A 86 -7.37 -5.44 -8.39
C GLY A 86 -8.79 -4.93 -8.61
N HIS A 87 -9.76 -5.42 -7.82
CA HIS A 87 -11.16 -5.10 -8.01
C HIS A 87 -11.54 -3.77 -7.36
N ALA A 88 -12.37 -2.97 -8.03
CA ALA A 88 -12.79 -1.65 -7.57
C ALA A 88 -13.48 -1.66 -6.18
N ASP A 89 -14.19 -2.73 -5.83
CA ASP A 89 -14.86 -2.86 -4.52
C ASP A 89 -13.85 -2.91 -3.35
N TYR A 90 -12.60 -3.30 -3.61
CA TYR A 90 -11.54 -3.47 -2.59
C TYR A 90 -10.48 -2.38 -2.64
N ILE A 91 -10.78 -1.27 -3.27
CA ILE A 91 -9.85 -0.14 -3.44
C ILE A 91 -9.31 0.41 -2.11
N LYS A 92 -10.09 0.30 -1.03
CA LYS A 92 -9.65 0.65 0.32
C LYS A 92 -8.42 -0.17 0.76
N ASN A 93 -8.44 -1.47 0.50
CA ASN A 93 -7.32 -2.35 0.81
C ASN A 93 -6.13 -2.07 -0.13
N MET A 94 -6.40 -1.74 -1.41
CA MET A 94 -5.37 -1.30 -2.34
C MET A 94 -4.67 0.00 -1.86
N ILE A 95 -5.43 1.02 -1.43
CA ILE A 95 -4.85 2.27 -0.91
C ILE A 95 -3.98 1.99 0.32
N THR A 96 -4.47 1.18 1.24
CA THR A 96 -3.71 0.78 2.44
C THR A 96 -2.42 0.06 2.07
N GLY A 97 -2.48 -0.87 1.12
CA GLY A 97 -1.30 -1.59 0.63
C GLY A 97 -0.32 -0.66 -0.09
N ALA A 98 -0.82 0.19 -0.99
CA ALA A 98 0.02 1.12 -1.75
C ALA A 98 0.77 2.13 -0.84
N ALA A 99 0.13 2.60 0.24
CA ALA A 99 0.76 3.50 1.20
C ALA A 99 1.96 2.89 1.95
N GLN A 100 2.13 1.56 1.87
CA GLN A 100 3.25 0.87 2.49
C GLN A 100 4.43 0.66 1.54
N MET A 101 4.26 0.90 0.25
CA MET A 101 5.26 0.57 -0.77
C MET A 101 6.35 1.62 -0.87
N ASP A 102 7.58 1.15 -1.00
CA ASP A 102 8.74 1.95 -1.39
C ASP A 102 8.95 1.93 -2.91
N GLY A 103 8.18 1.09 -3.61
CA GLY A 103 8.08 1.00 -5.05
C GLY A 103 6.99 0.03 -5.47
N ALA A 104 6.47 0.15 -6.67
CA ALA A 104 5.40 -0.72 -7.17
C ALA A 104 5.80 -1.45 -8.46
N ILE A 105 5.25 -2.65 -8.64
CA ILE A 105 5.26 -3.38 -9.90
C ILE A 105 3.85 -3.23 -10.51
N LEU A 106 3.75 -2.44 -11.56
CA LEU A 106 2.50 -2.28 -12.31
C LEU A 106 2.34 -3.46 -13.27
N VAL A 107 1.34 -4.28 -13.02
CA VAL A 107 1.05 -5.46 -13.85
C VAL A 107 -0.03 -5.10 -14.86
N VAL A 108 0.33 -5.18 -16.13
CA VAL A 108 -0.57 -4.92 -17.28
C VAL A 108 -0.59 -6.17 -18.17
N SER A 109 -1.77 -6.63 -18.56
CA SER A 109 -1.88 -7.72 -19.55
C SER A 109 -1.52 -7.20 -20.93
N ALA A 110 -0.59 -7.85 -21.60
CA ALA A 110 -0.20 -7.53 -22.98
C ALA A 110 -1.36 -7.71 -23.99
N ALA A 111 -2.29 -8.63 -23.68
CA ALA A 111 -3.43 -8.90 -24.54
C ALA A 111 -4.57 -7.88 -24.37
N ASP A 112 -4.72 -7.30 -23.17
CA ASP A 112 -5.85 -6.41 -22.83
C ASP A 112 -5.45 -4.92 -22.81
N GLY A 113 -4.16 -4.62 -22.62
CA GLY A 113 -3.66 -3.27 -22.42
C GLY A 113 -4.07 -2.62 -21.08
N PRO A 114 -3.86 -1.30 -20.92
CA PRO A 114 -4.27 -0.57 -19.72
C PRO A 114 -5.80 -0.49 -19.59
N MET A 115 -6.32 -1.02 -18.51
CA MET A 115 -7.75 -1.10 -18.18
C MET A 115 -8.14 -0.02 -17.12
N PRO A 116 -9.42 0.20 -16.82
CA PRO A 116 -9.87 1.27 -15.91
C PRO A 116 -9.18 1.25 -14.53
N GLN A 117 -9.03 0.08 -13.88
CA GLN A 117 -8.36 0.00 -12.59
C GLN A 117 -6.84 0.23 -12.72
N THR A 118 -6.22 -0.04 -13.87
CA THR A 118 -4.81 0.33 -14.12
C THR A 118 -4.61 1.82 -13.92
N ARG A 119 -5.49 2.63 -14.51
CA ARG A 119 -5.47 4.10 -14.39
C ARG A 119 -5.70 4.55 -12.94
N GLU A 120 -6.69 3.98 -12.27
CA GLU A 120 -7.00 4.30 -10.88
C GLU A 120 -5.84 3.92 -9.95
N HIS A 121 -5.20 2.78 -10.14
CA HIS A 121 -4.08 2.33 -9.33
C HIS A 121 -2.83 3.20 -9.51
N ILE A 122 -2.53 3.65 -10.71
CA ILE A 122 -1.42 4.60 -10.96
C ILE A 122 -1.71 5.93 -10.26
N LEU A 123 -2.94 6.46 -10.39
CA LEU A 123 -3.36 7.68 -9.72
C LEU A 123 -3.21 7.56 -8.20
N LEU A 124 -3.69 6.47 -7.62
CA LEU A 124 -3.59 6.22 -6.18
C LEU A 124 -2.15 6.05 -5.71
N ALA A 125 -1.31 5.33 -6.48
CA ALA A 125 0.11 5.20 -6.20
C ALA A 125 0.80 6.57 -6.17
N ARG A 126 0.42 7.47 -7.09
CA ARG A 126 0.92 8.85 -7.09
C ARG A 126 0.47 9.63 -5.85
N GLN A 127 -0.79 9.47 -5.44
CA GLN A 127 -1.36 10.18 -4.28
C GLN A 127 -0.75 9.74 -2.95
N VAL A 128 -0.41 8.44 -2.80
CA VAL A 128 0.27 7.92 -1.61
C VAL A 128 1.79 7.99 -1.73
N GLU A 129 2.30 8.70 -2.76
CA GLU A 129 3.72 8.97 -2.98
C GLU A 129 4.59 7.72 -3.14
N VAL A 130 4.11 6.71 -3.84
CA VAL A 130 4.97 5.61 -4.28
C VAL A 130 6.09 6.21 -5.16
N PRO A 131 7.37 6.11 -4.77
CA PRO A 131 8.42 6.89 -5.41
C PRO A 131 8.83 6.39 -6.80
N ALA A 132 8.65 5.09 -7.07
CA ALA A 132 9.03 4.48 -8.33
C ALA A 132 8.10 3.32 -8.73
N ILE A 133 7.91 3.15 -10.03
CA ILE A 133 7.12 2.06 -10.62
C ILE A 133 8.00 1.32 -11.64
N VAL A 134 7.97 -0.01 -11.62
CA VAL A 134 8.47 -0.89 -12.68
C VAL A 134 7.27 -1.57 -13.33
N VAL A 135 7.27 -1.76 -14.63
CA VAL A 135 6.14 -2.36 -15.35
C VAL A 135 6.44 -3.82 -15.69
N ALA A 136 5.53 -4.71 -15.31
CA ALA A 136 5.48 -6.09 -15.79
C ALA A 136 4.37 -6.19 -16.85
N LEU A 137 4.75 -6.24 -18.12
CA LEU A 137 3.84 -6.50 -19.24
C LEU A 137 3.59 -8.00 -19.30
N ASN A 138 2.56 -8.44 -18.58
CA ASN A 138 2.26 -9.86 -18.33
C ASN A 138 1.41 -10.48 -19.42
N LYS A 139 1.35 -11.81 -19.47
CA LYS A 139 0.68 -12.59 -20.51
C LYS A 139 1.23 -12.33 -21.92
N ALA A 140 2.51 -11.96 -22.01
CA ALA A 140 3.17 -11.70 -23.29
C ALA A 140 3.25 -12.95 -24.19
N ASP A 141 3.17 -14.14 -23.60
CA ASP A 141 3.06 -15.43 -24.31
C ASP A 141 1.75 -15.61 -25.11
N MET A 142 0.76 -14.76 -24.87
CA MET A 142 -0.54 -14.81 -25.58
C MET A 142 -0.58 -13.90 -26.81
N VAL A 143 0.48 -13.12 -27.05
CA VAL A 143 0.53 -12.12 -28.14
C VAL A 143 1.73 -12.41 -29.03
N ASP A 144 1.48 -12.91 -30.24
CA ASP A 144 2.51 -13.23 -31.24
C ASP A 144 2.93 -12.00 -32.08
N ASP A 145 2.17 -10.90 -32.00
CA ASP A 145 2.39 -9.68 -32.77
C ASP A 145 3.25 -8.68 -32.00
N GLU A 146 4.49 -8.50 -32.46
CA GLU A 146 5.46 -7.58 -31.87
C GLU A 146 4.99 -6.12 -31.91
N GLU A 147 4.33 -5.69 -32.99
CA GLU A 147 3.82 -4.32 -33.13
C GLU A 147 2.73 -4.04 -32.10
N LEU A 148 1.92 -5.05 -31.77
CA LEU A 148 0.89 -4.93 -30.73
C LEU A 148 1.53 -4.83 -29.33
N LEU A 149 2.58 -5.60 -29.06
CA LEU A 149 3.33 -5.49 -27.79
C LEU A 149 3.95 -4.12 -27.61
N GLU A 150 4.57 -3.57 -28.65
CA GLU A 150 5.14 -2.21 -28.66
C GLU A 150 4.07 -1.14 -28.46
N LEU A 151 2.89 -1.29 -29.09
CA LEU A 151 1.78 -0.36 -28.95
C LEU A 151 1.26 -0.32 -27.50
N VAL A 152 1.06 -1.49 -26.87
CA VAL A 152 0.61 -1.58 -25.49
C VAL A 152 1.65 -0.98 -24.53
N GLU A 153 2.93 -1.23 -24.78
CA GLU A 153 4.02 -0.63 -24.00
C GLU A 153 3.98 0.90 -24.10
N LEU A 154 3.83 1.45 -25.30
CA LEU A 154 3.71 2.89 -25.52
C LEU A 154 2.51 3.48 -24.77
N GLU A 155 1.34 2.83 -24.85
CA GLU A 155 0.14 3.28 -24.13
C GLU A 155 0.35 3.30 -22.61
N VAL A 156 1.06 2.32 -22.06
CA VAL A 156 1.41 2.28 -20.62
C VAL A 156 2.35 3.42 -20.26
N ARG A 157 3.37 3.71 -21.07
CA ARG A 157 4.32 4.81 -20.87
C ARG A 157 3.64 6.18 -20.92
N GLU A 158 2.76 6.40 -21.90
CA GLU A 158 1.95 7.62 -21.99
C GLU A 158 1.04 7.79 -20.78
N LEU A 159 0.42 6.70 -20.30
CA LEU A 159 -0.42 6.72 -19.13
C LEU A 159 0.37 7.08 -17.86
N LEU A 160 1.55 6.50 -17.66
CA LEU A 160 2.43 6.81 -16.55
C LEU A 160 2.89 8.27 -16.59
N SER A 161 3.26 8.79 -17.76
CA SER A 161 3.66 10.18 -17.96
C SER A 161 2.51 11.15 -17.63
N LYS A 162 1.27 10.79 -17.98
CA LYS A 162 0.07 11.58 -17.64
C LYS A 162 -0.12 11.74 -16.14
N TYR A 163 0.27 10.74 -15.35
CA TYR A 163 0.20 10.78 -13.88
C TYR A 163 1.53 11.18 -13.22
N GLU A 164 2.39 11.88 -13.96
CA GLU A 164 3.65 12.46 -13.48
C GLU A 164 4.70 11.44 -13.00
N PHE A 165 4.65 10.22 -13.51
CA PHE A 165 5.77 9.29 -13.44
C PHE A 165 6.64 9.43 -14.70
N PRO A 166 7.96 9.18 -14.64
CA PRO A 166 8.85 9.32 -15.80
C PRO A 166 8.67 8.18 -16.81
N GLY A 167 7.51 8.14 -17.51
CA GLY A 167 7.08 7.02 -18.33
C GLY A 167 8.09 6.54 -19.37
N ASP A 168 8.89 7.45 -19.94
CA ASP A 168 9.92 7.11 -20.94
C ASP A 168 11.08 6.33 -20.33
N ASP A 169 11.44 6.62 -19.06
CA ASP A 169 12.59 6.03 -18.38
C ASP A 169 12.25 4.78 -17.56
N ILE A 170 10.95 4.50 -17.38
CA ILE A 170 10.48 3.36 -16.56
C ILE A 170 10.81 2.04 -17.25
N PRO A 171 11.43 1.08 -16.53
CA PRO A 171 11.63 -0.27 -17.04
C PRO A 171 10.29 -0.97 -17.32
N VAL A 172 10.15 -1.52 -18.54
CA VAL A 172 9.00 -2.35 -18.93
C VAL A 172 9.54 -3.71 -19.32
N ILE A 173 9.20 -4.73 -18.53
CA ILE A 173 9.66 -6.10 -18.74
C ILE A 173 8.48 -6.97 -19.20
N ARG A 174 8.63 -7.60 -20.35
CA ARG A 174 7.65 -8.54 -20.90
C ARG A 174 7.79 -9.87 -20.19
N VAL A 175 6.72 -10.36 -19.57
CA VAL A 175 6.72 -11.59 -18.77
C VAL A 175 5.49 -12.44 -19.09
N SER A 176 5.60 -13.73 -18.82
CA SER A 176 4.47 -14.63 -18.63
C SER A 176 4.59 -15.26 -17.24
N ALA A 177 3.86 -14.69 -16.30
CA ALA A 177 3.90 -15.16 -14.91
C ALA A 177 3.47 -16.62 -14.78
N LEU A 178 2.44 -17.03 -15.55
CA LEU A 178 1.94 -18.41 -15.53
C LEU A 178 3.01 -19.40 -16.08
N LYS A 179 3.59 -19.09 -17.22
CA LYS A 179 4.63 -19.93 -17.84
C LYS A 179 5.88 -20.03 -16.96
N ALA A 180 6.31 -18.92 -16.39
CA ALA A 180 7.43 -18.92 -15.45
C ALA A 180 7.11 -19.75 -14.19
N LEU A 181 5.87 -19.66 -13.67
CA LEU A 181 5.41 -20.48 -12.55
C LEU A 181 5.39 -21.98 -12.90
N GLU A 182 5.12 -22.35 -14.15
CA GLU A 182 5.21 -23.71 -14.66
C GLU A 182 6.65 -24.17 -14.92
N GLY A 183 7.65 -23.28 -14.82
CA GLY A 183 9.07 -23.58 -15.01
C GLY A 183 9.51 -23.55 -16.48
N ASP A 184 8.81 -22.79 -17.32
CA ASP A 184 9.17 -22.61 -18.72
C ASP A 184 10.55 -21.96 -18.88
N ALA A 185 11.38 -22.50 -19.77
CA ALA A 185 12.77 -22.09 -19.93
C ALA A 185 12.95 -20.70 -20.56
N GLU A 186 11.99 -20.21 -21.32
CA GLU A 186 11.97 -18.88 -21.93
C GLU A 186 11.52 -17.83 -20.93
N TRP A 187 10.47 -18.11 -20.17
CA TRP A 187 9.81 -17.13 -19.30
C TRP A 187 10.38 -17.04 -17.88
N THR A 188 11.01 -18.09 -17.38
CA THR A 188 11.69 -18.06 -16.07
C THR A 188 12.79 -16.99 -16.00
N PRO A 189 13.69 -16.83 -17.00
CA PRO A 189 14.68 -15.73 -17.00
C PRO A 189 14.06 -14.33 -17.02
N LYS A 190 12.87 -14.16 -17.59
CA LYS A 190 12.16 -12.88 -17.63
C LYS A 190 11.70 -12.42 -16.25
N ILE A 191 11.40 -13.31 -15.35
CA ILE A 191 11.13 -12.98 -13.93
C ILE A 191 12.41 -12.48 -13.23
N LEU A 192 13.56 -13.07 -13.53
CA LEU A 192 14.86 -12.60 -12.99
C LEU A 192 15.21 -11.21 -13.55
N GLU A 193 14.97 -10.96 -14.85
CA GLU A 193 15.13 -9.66 -15.49
C GLU A 193 14.21 -8.60 -14.83
N LEU A 194 12.97 -8.95 -14.53
CA LEU A 194 12.05 -8.08 -13.79
C LEU A 194 12.61 -7.75 -12.40
N MET A 195 13.12 -8.75 -11.67
CA MET A 195 13.67 -8.52 -10.33
C MET A 195 14.98 -7.72 -10.35
N GLU A 196 15.80 -7.85 -11.39
CA GLU A 196 16.97 -7.00 -11.61
C GLU A 196 16.56 -5.55 -11.88
N ALA A 197 15.50 -5.32 -12.67
CA ALA A 197 14.93 -4.00 -12.88
C ALA A 197 14.38 -3.40 -11.57
N VAL A 198 13.71 -4.19 -10.75
CA VAL A 198 13.21 -3.77 -9.41
C VAL A 198 14.38 -3.42 -8.49
N ASP A 199 15.43 -4.26 -8.43
CA ASP A 199 16.64 -4.02 -7.62
C ASP A 199 17.36 -2.71 -8.00
N SER A 200 17.42 -2.40 -9.30
CA SER A 200 18.20 -1.27 -9.82
C SER A 200 17.42 0.04 -9.91
N TYR A 201 16.11 -0.03 -10.24
CA TYR A 201 15.31 1.15 -10.51
C TYR A 201 14.59 1.71 -9.28
N ILE A 202 14.10 0.85 -8.39
CA ILE A 202 13.45 1.30 -7.15
C ILE A 202 14.55 1.81 -6.19
N PRO A 203 14.48 3.08 -5.74
CA PRO A 203 15.49 3.64 -4.85
C PRO A 203 15.49 2.92 -3.50
N GLU A 204 16.65 2.91 -2.83
CA GLU A 204 16.70 2.51 -1.43
C GLU A 204 16.00 3.57 -0.59
N PRO A 205 14.98 3.20 0.20
CA PRO A 205 14.17 4.18 0.90
C PRO A 205 14.93 4.80 2.09
N GLU A 206 14.84 6.11 2.21
CA GLU A 206 15.24 6.80 3.44
C GLU A 206 14.26 6.48 4.57
N ARG A 207 14.79 6.18 5.77
CA ARG A 207 13.99 5.77 6.93
C ARG A 207 14.11 6.79 8.05
N ASP A 208 12.98 7.33 8.49
CA ASP A 208 12.87 8.26 9.61
C ASP A 208 13.02 7.54 10.97
N ILE A 209 14.18 6.94 11.23
CA ILE A 209 14.44 6.10 12.41
C ILE A 209 14.50 6.93 13.70
N ASP A 210 14.94 8.19 13.61
CA ASP A 210 15.15 9.07 14.77
C ASP A 210 13.88 9.80 15.23
N LYS A 211 12.80 9.75 14.42
CA LYS A 211 11.51 10.30 14.80
C LYS A 211 10.81 9.46 15.88
N PRO A 212 9.83 10.01 16.61
CA PRO A 212 9.00 9.23 17.52
C PRO A 212 8.34 8.05 16.79
N PHE A 213 8.28 6.87 17.43
CA PHE A 213 7.66 5.68 16.87
C PHE A 213 6.20 5.91 16.50
N LEU A 214 5.82 5.50 15.29
CA LEU A 214 4.46 5.49 14.77
C LEU A 214 4.24 4.28 13.86
N MET A 215 3.18 3.52 14.11
CA MET A 215 2.76 2.38 13.29
C MET A 215 1.23 2.42 13.09
N PRO A 216 0.72 2.71 11.89
CA PRO A 216 -0.70 2.54 11.56
C PRO A 216 -1.12 1.08 11.70
N ILE A 217 -2.26 0.83 12.33
CA ILE A 217 -2.79 -0.53 12.53
C ILE A 217 -3.59 -0.94 11.29
N GLU A 218 -3.19 -2.06 10.68
CA GLU A 218 -3.85 -2.66 9.53
C GLU A 218 -4.79 -3.77 9.91
N ASP A 219 -4.28 -4.71 10.72
CA ASP A 219 -5.03 -5.85 11.18
C ASP A 219 -4.83 -6.10 12.68
N VAL A 220 -5.83 -6.74 13.28
CA VAL A 220 -5.83 -7.09 14.70
C VAL A 220 -6.20 -8.56 14.86
N PHE A 221 -5.30 -9.33 15.45
CA PHE A 221 -5.46 -10.76 15.67
C PHE A 221 -5.44 -11.12 17.15
N THR A 222 -6.05 -12.23 17.49
CA THR A 222 -5.91 -12.85 18.81
C THR A 222 -5.11 -14.13 18.67
N ILE A 223 -4.00 -14.25 19.38
CA ILE A 223 -3.23 -15.50 19.47
C ILE A 223 -3.56 -16.17 20.81
N THR A 224 -4.15 -17.36 20.76
CA THR A 224 -4.51 -18.14 21.94
C THR A 224 -3.30 -18.30 22.87
N GLY A 225 -3.45 -17.88 24.13
CA GLY A 225 -2.40 -17.96 25.15
C GLY A 225 -1.31 -16.87 25.07
N ARG A 226 -1.36 -15.99 24.07
CA ARG A 226 -0.39 -14.88 23.93
C ARG A 226 -1.03 -13.49 24.02
N GLY A 227 -2.27 -13.31 23.53
CA GLY A 227 -3.00 -12.05 23.60
C GLY A 227 -3.28 -11.42 22.22
N THR A 228 -3.51 -10.13 22.23
CA THR A 228 -3.81 -9.34 21.02
C THR A 228 -2.53 -8.94 20.30
N VAL A 229 -2.48 -9.19 19.01
CA VAL A 229 -1.42 -8.77 18.10
C VAL A 229 -2.00 -7.80 17.10
N VAL A 230 -1.34 -6.69 16.90
CA VAL A 230 -1.63 -5.72 15.85
C VAL A 230 -0.52 -5.74 14.80
N THR A 231 -0.88 -5.63 13.53
CA THR A 231 0.08 -5.57 12.44
C THR A 231 -0.01 -4.25 11.69
N GLY A 232 1.11 -3.85 11.12
CA GLY A 232 1.22 -2.68 10.28
C GLY A 232 2.65 -2.40 9.85
N ARG A 233 2.83 -1.53 8.86
CA ARG A 233 4.14 -0.98 8.53
C ARG A 233 4.49 0.13 9.50
N ILE A 234 5.68 0.09 10.06
CA ILE A 234 6.20 1.20 10.87
C ILE A 234 6.49 2.39 9.95
N GLU A 235 5.76 3.49 10.17
CA GLU A 235 5.88 4.70 9.38
C GLU A 235 7.15 5.47 9.74
N GLN A 236 7.45 5.58 11.04
CA GLN A 236 8.63 6.26 11.56
C GLN A 236 9.07 5.72 12.92
N GLY A 237 10.32 6.01 13.26
CA GLY A 237 10.89 5.68 14.56
C GLY A 237 11.32 4.23 14.72
N LYS A 238 11.57 3.85 15.95
CA LYS A 238 12.03 2.53 16.40
C LYS A 238 11.28 2.10 17.64
N ILE A 239 11.01 0.80 17.77
CA ILE A 239 10.36 0.19 18.93
C ILE A 239 11.07 -1.09 19.36
N GLU A 240 11.10 -1.36 20.67
CA GLU A 240 11.67 -2.55 21.29
C GLU A 240 10.62 -3.23 22.18
N SER A 241 10.78 -4.53 22.42
CA SER A 241 9.96 -5.22 23.40
C SER A 241 10.16 -4.60 24.78
N GLY A 242 9.06 -4.34 25.50
CA GLY A 242 9.04 -3.65 26.79
C GLY A 242 8.71 -2.16 26.68
N ASN A 243 8.70 -1.56 25.50
CA ASN A 243 8.34 -0.17 25.35
C ASN A 243 6.84 0.06 25.58
N GLU A 244 6.52 1.19 26.24
CA GLU A 244 5.16 1.69 26.35
C GLU A 244 4.75 2.39 25.06
N VAL A 245 3.49 2.19 24.66
CA VAL A 245 2.86 2.80 23.49
C VAL A 245 1.46 3.28 23.81
N GLU A 246 0.98 4.20 23.00
CA GLU A 246 -0.41 4.65 22.99
C GLU A 246 -1.11 4.16 21.74
N ILE A 247 -2.40 3.80 21.89
CA ILE A 247 -3.34 3.49 20.81
C ILE A 247 -4.17 4.74 20.60
N VAL A 248 -4.04 5.36 19.40
CA VAL A 248 -4.59 6.70 19.12
C VAL A 248 -5.46 6.67 17.87
N GLY A 249 -6.58 7.41 17.90
CA GLY A 249 -7.49 7.59 16.76
C GLY A 249 -8.77 6.77 16.87
N ILE A 250 -9.75 7.09 16.04
CA ILE A 250 -11.12 6.54 15.98
C ILE A 250 -11.92 6.82 17.25
N HIS A 251 -11.33 6.63 18.41
CA HIS A 251 -11.91 7.02 19.70
C HIS A 251 -11.26 8.30 20.23
N PRO A 252 -11.99 9.13 20.96
CA PRO A 252 -11.42 10.33 21.59
C PRO A 252 -10.45 10.01 22.74
N GLU A 253 -10.60 8.82 23.34
CA GLU A 253 -9.76 8.36 24.42
C GLU A 253 -8.52 7.64 23.89
N VAL A 254 -7.36 7.96 24.49
CA VAL A 254 -6.08 7.33 24.19
C VAL A 254 -5.82 6.20 25.17
N ALA A 255 -5.67 4.99 24.68
CA ALA A 255 -5.34 3.84 25.52
C ALA A 255 -3.82 3.62 25.57
N LYS A 256 -3.31 3.25 26.77
CA LYS A 256 -1.88 2.94 26.99
C LYS A 256 -1.66 1.45 27.14
N THR A 257 -0.61 0.95 26.54
CA THR A 257 -0.21 -0.45 26.66
C THR A 257 1.30 -0.62 26.53
N THR A 258 1.78 -1.86 26.68
CA THR A 258 3.19 -2.21 26.50
C THR A 258 3.31 -3.25 25.40
N VAL A 259 4.26 -3.07 24.50
CA VAL A 259 4.64 -4.08 23.52
C VAL A 259 5.46 -5.16 24.20
N THR A 260 4.99 -6.41 24.17
CA THR A 260 5.65 -7.55 24.83
C THR A 260 6.42 -8.46 23.89
N GLY A 261 6.27 -8.26 22.59
CA GLY A 261 7.00 -8.99 21.56
C GLY A 261 6.78 -8.37 20.19
N LEU A 262 7.78 -8.54 19.33
CA LEU A 262 7.78 -8.06 17.97
C LEU A 262 8.11 -9.21 17.03
N GLU A 263 7.39 -9.30 15.91
CA GLU A 263 7.58 -10.34 14.92
C GLU A 263 7.45 -9.75 13.51
N MET A 264 8.18 -10.30 12.55
CA MET A 264 8.07 -10.02 11.13
C MET A 264 8.22 -11.34 10.35
N PHE A 265 7.28 -11.67 9.46
CA PHE A 265 7.26 -12.93 8.70
C PHE A 265 7.45 -14.17 9.59
N GLN A 266 6.76 -14.22 10.74
CA GLN A 266 6.82 -15.30 11.75
C GLN A 266 8.19 -15.45 12.43
N LYS A 267 9.16 -14.58 12.17
CA LYS A 267 10.46 -14.49 12.85
C LYS A 267 10.39 -13.45 13.97
N THR A 268 11.09 -13.68 15.06
CA THR A 268 11.15 -12.72 16.19
C THR A 268 12.12 -11.57 15.89
N LEU A 269 11.77 -10.37 16.35
CA LEU A 269 12.61 -9.17 16.26
C LEU A 269 13.05 -8.73 17.65
N ASP A 270 14.30 -8.29 17.79
CA ASP A 270 14.75 -7.57 18.99
C ASP A 270 14.16 -6.17 19.01
N TYR A 271 14.13 -5.54 17.87
CA TYR A 271 13.52 -4.23 17.64
C TYR A 271 12.91 -4.19 16.24
N ALA A 272 11.92 -3.32 16.07
CA ALA A 272 11.36 -2.98 14.76
C ALA A 272 11.52 -1.47 14.51
N GLN A 273 11.69 -1.08 13.26
CA GLN A 273 12.00 0.30 12.86
C GLN A 273 11.22 0.72 11.62
N ALA A 274 11.28 2.01 11.31
CA ALA A 274 10.66 2.58 10.11
C ALA A 274 10.94 1.72 8.88
N GLY A 275 9.87 1.37 8.15
CA GLY A 275 9.87 0.49 6.98
C GLY A 275 9.55 -0.97 7.27
N ASP A 276 9.66 -1.46 8.50
CA ASP A 276 9.34 -2.87 8.82
C ASP A 276 7.83 -3.11 8.82
N ASN A 277 7.39 -4.23 8.25
CA ASN A 277 6.03 -4.75 8.41
C ASN A 277 6.00 -5.65 9.65
N ALA A 278 5.61 -5.08 10.78
CA ALA A 278 5.74 -5.72 12.08
C ALA A 278 4.40 -6.12 12.69
N GLY A 279 4.40 -7.26 13.39
CA GLY A 279 3.37 -7.62 14.34
C GLY A 279 3.83 -7.29 15.76
N ALA A 280 3.05 -6.47 16.47
CA ALA A 280 3.30 -6.08 17.85
C ALA A 280 2.32 -6.78 18.80
N LEU A 281 2.83 -7.54 19.75
CA LEU A 281 2.04 -8.19 20.80
C LEU A 281 1.79 -7.20 21.94
N LEU A 282 0.52 -6.91 22.23
CA LEU A 282 0.09 -5.93 23.22
C LEU A 282 -0.30 -6.57 24.54
N ARG A 283 0.13 -5.95 25.67
CA ARG A 283 -0.19 -6.42 27.02
C ARG A 283 -1.56 -5.92 27.48
N GLY A 284 -2.43 -6.85 27.90
CA GLY A 284 -3.68 -6.51 28.60
C GLY A 284 -4.72 -5.80 27.74
N VAL A 285 -4.56 -5.79 26.43
CA VAL A 285 -5.51 -5.20 25.48
C VAL A 285 -6.32 -6.33 24.85
N LYS A 286 -7.63 -6.19 24.84
CA LYS A 286 -8.53 -7.13 24.17
C LYS A 286 -8.67 -6.79 22.69
N ARG A 287 -9.08 -7.78 21.88
CA ARG A 287 -9.26 -7.63 20.44
C ARG A 287 -10.26 -6.52 20.08
N GLU A 288 -11.33 -6.39 20.85
CA GLU A 288 -12.41 -5.41 20.67
C GLU A 288 -12.06 -3.99 21.13
N GLU A 289 -10.91 -3.80 21.80
CA GLU A 289 -10.42 -2.49 22.25
C GLU A 289 -9.47 -1.83 21.24
N VAL A 290 -9.14 -2.54 20.18
CA VAL A 290 -8.25 -2.06 19.12
C VAL A 290 -8.86 -2.37 17.76
N GLU A 291 -8.78 -1.42 16.85
CA GLU A 291 -9.31 -1.60 15.49
C GLU A 291 -8.39 -1.01 14.43
N ARG A 292 -8.57 -1.50 13.20
CA ARG A 292 -7.91 -0.97 12.01
C ARG A 292 -8.19 0.54 11.89
N GLY A 293 -7.15 1.31 11.58
CA GLY A 293 -7.24 2.76 11.41
C GLY A 293 -6.77 3.56 12.60
N GLN A 294 -6.64 2.94 13.78
CA GLN A 294 -5.86 3.51 14.88
C GLN A 294 -4.37 3.42 14.59
N VAL A 295 -3.57 4.11 15.37
CA VAL A 295 -2.11 4.01 15.32
C VAL A 295 -1.55 3.59 16.66
N LEU A 296 -0.46 2.79 16.65
CA LEU A 296 0.43 2.66 17.79
C LEU A 296 1.48 3.77 17.69
N ALA A 297 1.64 4.52 18.76
CA ALA A 297 2.57 5.63 18.80
C ALA A 297 3.36 5.69 20.09
N LYS A 298 4.52 6.35 20.06
CA LYS A 298 5.25 6.73 21.29
C LYS A 298 4.34 7.62 22.14
N PRO A 299 4.26 7.39 23.48
CA PRO A 299 3.39 8.17 24.34
C PRO A 299 3.55 9.69 24.18
N GLY A 300 2.43 10.37 23.92
CA GLY A 300 2.36 11.82 23.76
C GLY A 300 2.93 12.37 22.44
N SER A 301 3.25 11.53 21.46
CA SER A 301 3.85 11.99 20.20
C SER A 301 2.83 12.37 19.13
N ILE A 302 1.61 11.89 19.22
CA ILE A 302 0.51 12.23 18.29
C ILE A 302 -0.81 12.26 19.06
N THR A 303 -1.77 13.05 18.58
CA THR A 303 -3.09 13.19 19.19
C THR A 303 -4.20 12.98 18.17
N PRO A 304 -5.41 12.56 18.62
CA PRO A 304 -6.55 12.41 17.73
C PRO A 304 -7.24 13.75 17.49
N HIS A 305 -7.63 14.03 16.26
CA HIS A 305 -8.24 15.29 15.82
C HIS A 305 -9.43 15.07 14.90
N THR A 306 -10.40 15.99 14.95
CA THR A 306 -11.61 15.97 14.12
C THR A 306 -11.71 17.17 13.17
N GLN A 307 -11.00 18.27 13.43
CA GLN A 307 -11.09 19.48 12.62
C GLN A 307 -9.72 19.99 12.21
N PHE A 308 -9.58 20.26 10.92
CA PHE A 308 -8.32 20.73 10.34
C PHE A 308 -8.57 21.54 9.07
N ASN A 309 -7.60 22.35 8.69
CA ASN A 309 -7.49 22.96 7.38
C ASN A 309 -6.62 22.10 6.48
N ALA A 310 -6.96 22.01 5.21
CA ALA A 310 -6.20 21.25 4.23
C ALA A 310 -6.14 22.00 2.90
N GLU A 311 -5.04 21.81 2.20
CA GLU A 311 -4.93 22.14 0.79
C GLU A 311 -5.36 20.91 -0.01
N VAL A 312 -6.33 21.09 -0.93
CA VAL A 312 -7.01 19.98 -1.63
C VAL A 312 -7.03 20.26 -3.12
N TYR A 313 -6.57 19.29 -3.89
CA TYR A 313 -6.77 19.22 -5.33
C TYR A 313 -7.99 18.34 -5.64
N VAL A 314 -8.92 18.88 -6.40
CA VAL A 314 -10.13 18.18 -6.84
C VAL A 314 -9.91 17.61 -8.24
N LEU A 315 -9.92 16.29 -8.37
CA LEU A 315 -9.66 15.62 -9.64
C LEU A 315 -10.67 16.03 -10.71
N SER A 316 -10.16 16.32 -11.91
CA SER A 316 -10.96 16.60 -13.08
C SER A 316 -11.65 15.32 -13.60
N LYS A 317 -12.63 15.51 -14.50
CA LYS A 317 -13.30 14.38 -15.18
C LYS A 317 -12.32 13.49 -15.97
N ASP A 318 -11.33 14.09 -16.62
CA ASP A 318 -10.35 13.36 -17.44
C ASP A 318 -9.37 12.54 -16.61
N GLU A 319 -9.24 12.87 -15.30
CA GLU A 319 -8.49 12.13 -14.30
C GLU A 319 -9.34 11.06 -13.60
N GLY A 320 -10.60 10.85 -14.03
CA GLY A 320 -11.53 9.91 -13.41
C GLY A 320 -12.30 10.48 -12.20
N GLY A 321 -12.11 11.75 -11.90
CA GLY A 321 -12.78 12.45 -10.80
C GLY A 321 -14.23 12.85 -11.10
N ARG A 322 -14.67 13.93 -10.46
CA ARG A 322 -16.02 14.48 -10.65
C ARG A 322 -16.14 15.22 -11.96
N HIS A 323 -17.37 15.35 -12.46
CA HIS A 323 -17.74 16.19 -13.62
C HIS A 323 -18.70 17.32 -13.23
N THR A 324 -19.05 17.40 -11.93
CA THR A 324 -19.92 18.45 -11.38
C THR A 324 -19.23 19.11 -10.18
N PRO A 325 -19.47 20.41 -9.95
CA PRO A 325 -18.97 21.07 -8.75
C PRO A 325 -19.57 20.48 -7.48
N PHE A 326 -18.94 20.73 -6.35
CA PHE A 326 -19.56 20.54 -5.05
C PHE A 326 -19.62 21.85 -4.27
N PHE A 327 -20.48 21.88 -3.27
CA PHE A 327 -20.81 23.05 -2.48
C PHE A 327 -20.42 22.86 -1.03
N ASN A 328 -20.54 23.91 -0.25
CA ASN A 328 -20.35 23.87 1.19
C ASN A 328 -21.18 22.74 1.83
N ASN A 329 -20.64 22.12 2.89
CA ASN A 329 -21.21 20.92 3.55
C ASN A 329 -21.25 19.64 2.69
N TYR A 330 -20.48 19.55 1.62
CA TYR A 330 -20.26 18.28 0.91
C TYR A 330 -19.64 17.25 1.86
N ARG A 331 -20.12 16.00 1.83
CA ARG A 331 -19.76 14.96 2.79
C ARG A 331 -19.21 13.69 2.11
N PRO A 332 -17.97 13.71 1.62
CA PRO A 332 -17.29 12.53 1.10
C PRO A 332 -16.67 11.69 2.20
N GLN A 333 -15.98 10.61 1.79
CA GLN A 333 -15.10 9.83 2.63
C GLN A 333 -13.66 10.31 2.48
N PHE A 334 -12.98 10.46 3.61
CA PHE A 334 -11.56 10.82 3.71
C PHE A 334 -10.75 9.59 4.11
N TYR A 335 -9.79 9.25 3.30
CA TYR A 335 -8.91 8.08 3.51
C TYR A 335 -7.59 8.54 4.09
N PHE A 336 -7.32 8.13 5.33
CA PHE A 336 -6.08 8.40 6.05
C PHE A 336 -5.40 7.07 6.37
N ARG A 337 -4.12 6.90 6.00
CA ARG A 337 -3.36 5.68 6.33
C ARG A 337 -4.18 4.40 6.05
N THR A 338 -4.65 3.73 7.11
CA THR A 338 -5.34 2.43 7.03
C THR A 338 -6.87 2.52 7.19
N THR A 339 -7.45 3.73 7.28
CA THR A 339 -8.89 3.92 7.53
C THR A 339 -9.52 4.99 6.62
N ASP A 340 -10.83 4.98 6.59
CA ASP A 340 -11.66 6.02 5.99
C ASP A 340 -12.67 6.56 6.99
N VAL A 341 -12.90 7.86 6.94
CA VAL A 341 -13.86 8.57 7.80
C VAL A 341 -14.66 9.54 6.97
N THR A 342 -15.97 9.59 7.19
CA THR A 342 -16.83 10.61 6.61
C THR A 342 -16.54 11.97 7.26
N GLY A 343 -16.46 13.01 6.45
CA GLY A 343 -16.29 14.38 6.95
C GLY A 343 -17.08 15.38 6.13
N ALA A 344 -17.34 16.56 6.72
CA ALA A 344 -17.96 17.68 6.04
C ALA A 344 -16.90 18.69 5.60
N ILE A 345 -17.03 19.20 4.38
CA ILE A 345 -16.16 20.22 3.82
C ILE A 345 -16.79 21.60 4.06
N GLY A 346 -16.03 22.49 4.68
CA GLY A 346 -16.31 23.92 4.77
C GLY A 346 -15.45 24.69 3.77
N LEU A 347 -16.07 25.44 2.89
CA LEU A 347 -15.38 26.29 1.92
C LEU A 347 -15.00 27.64 2.54
N PRO A 348 -13.93 28.30 2.06
CA PRO A 348 -13.53 29.62 2.49
C PRO A 348 -14.65 30.66 2.26
N ASP A 349 -14.64 31.72 3.05
CA ASP A 349 -15.60 32.84 2.90
C ASP A 349 -15.56 33.43 1.48
N GLY A 350 -16.72 33.51 0.86
CA GLY A 350 -16.87 34.03 -0.51
C GLY A 350 -16.72 32.98 -1.63
N GLN A 351 -16.38 31.74 -1.31
CA GLN A 351 -16.36 30.63 -2.26
C GLN A 351 -17.62 29.79 -2.11
N GLU A 352 -18.51 29.85 -3.10
CA GLU A 352 -19.77 29.11 -3.08
C GLU A 352 -19.64 27.67 -3.51
N MET A 353 -18.70 27.39 -4.42
CA MET A 353 -18.48 26.05 -4.99
C MET A 353 -17.01 25.81 -5.33
N VAL A 354 -16.68 24.54 -5.56
CA VAL A 354 -15.37 24.08 -6.08
C VAL A 354 -15.60 23.26 -7.32
N MET A 355 -14.85 23.56 -8.38
CA MET A 355 -14.93 22.87 -9.65
C MET A 355 -13.93 21.70 -9.71
N PRO A 356 -14.24 20.66 -10.49
CA PRO A 356 -13.22 19.67 -10.86
C PRO A 356 -12.01 20.34 -11.53
N GLY A 357 -10.79 20.01 -11.08
CA GLY A 357 -9.53 20.62 -11.48
C GLY A 357 -9.04 21.78 -10.59
N ASP A 358 -9.86 22.22 -9.63
CA ASP A 358 -9.46 23.29 -8.71
C ASP A 358 -8.50 22.78 -7.62
N ASN A 359 -7.58 23.67 -7.22
CA ASN A 359 -6.79 23.53 -6.01
C ASN A 359 -7.24 24.61 -5.02
N THR A 360 -7.65 24.22 -3.83
CA THR A 360 -8.22 25.16 -2.85
C THR A 360 -8.00 24.73 -1.41
N THR A 361 -7.93 25.68 -0.50
CA THR A 361 -7.89 25.40 0.93
C THR A 361 -9.31 25.15 1.44
N MET A 362 -9.47 24.12 2.25
CA MET A 362 -10.77 23.74 2.82
C MET A 362 -10.63 23.50 4.32
N LYS A 363 -11.69 23.83 5.07
CA LYS A 363 -11.87 23.36 6.44
C LYS A 363 -12.59 22.02 6.40
N ILE A 364 -12.06 21.01 7.09
CA ILE A 364 -12.65 19.67 7.13
C ILE A 364 -13.02 19.33 8.56
N GLU A 365 -14.24 18.80 8.75
CA GLU A 365 -14.73 18.31 10.01
C GLU A 365 -15.13 16.84 9.88
N LEU A 366 -14.36 15.95 10.53
CA LEU A 366 -14.58 14.51 10.51
C LEU A 366 -15.62 14.10 11.58
N ILE A 367 -16.36 13.03 11.31
CA ILE A 367 -17.33 12.47 12.27
C ILE A 367 -16.66 11.64 13.39
N GLN A 368 -15.40 11.24 13.19
CA GLN A 368 -14.59 10.50 14.15
C GLN A 368 -13.17 11.08 14.19
N PRO A 369 -12.50 11.08 15.36
CA PRO A 369 -11.15 11.59 15.45
C PRO A 369 -10.13 10.64 14.80
N ILE A 370 -9.17 11.24 14.12
CA ILE A 370 -8.05 10.52 13.48
C ILE A 370 -6.75 11.00 14.10
N ALA A 371 -5.83 10.07 14.34
CA ALA A 371 -4.46 10.40 14.71
C ALA A 371 -3.80 11.14 13.54
N MET A 372 -3.51 12.43 13.71
CA MET A 372 -2.96 13.24 12.62
C MET A 372 -1.96 14.27 13.09
N ASP A 373 -1.05 14.60 12.19
CA ASP A 373 -0.13 15.72 12.28
C ASP A 373 -0.25 16.60 11.05
N GLN A 374 0.27 17.80 11.12
CA GLN A 374 0.44 18.67 9.96
C GLN A 374 1.32 17.97 8.92
N GLY A 375 0.94 18.03 7.65
CA GLY A 375 1.60 17.34 6.55
C GLY A 375 1.01 15.96 6.22
N LEU A 376 0.07 15.43 7.04
CA LEU A 376 -0.58 14.18 6.73
C LEU A 376 -1.40 14.28 5.44
N ARG A 377 -1.14 13.38 4.50
CA ARG A 377 -1.88 13.30 3.23
C ARG A 377 -3.12 12.43 3.36
N PHE A 378 -4.10 12.70 2.51
CA PHE A 378 -5.33 11.93 2.43
C PHE A 378 -5.92 11.94 1.03
N ALA A 379 -6.71 10.91 0.72
CA ALA A 379 -7.55 10.88 -0.47
C ALA A 379 -9.01 11.17 -0.11
N ILE A 380 -9.75 11.79 -1.05
CA ILE A 380 -11.19 12.04 -0.94
C ILE A 380 -11.89 11.13 -1.94
N ARG A 381 -12.89 10.39 -1.47
CA ARG A 381 -13.66 9.45 -2.30
C ARG A 381 -15.16 9.64 -2.16
N GLU A 382 -15.86 9.42 -3.27
CA GLU A 382 -17.32 9.43 -3.36
C GLU A 382 -17.80 8.33 -4.31
N GLY A 383 -18.77 7.53 -3.91
CA GLY A 383 -19.41 6.54 -4.78
C GLY A 383 -18.42 5.55 -5.42
N GLY A 384 -17.37 5.15 -4.70
CA GLY A 384 -16.35 4.23 -5.18
C GLY A 384 -15.26 4.85 -6.06
N ARG A 385 -15.26 6.19 -6.25
CA ARG A 385 -14.26 6.92 -7.05
C ARG A 385 -13.42 7.85 -6.19
N THR A 386 -12.15 8.00 -6.52
CA THR A 386 -11.33 9.08 -5.98
C THR A 386 -11.70 10.38 -6.66
N VAL A 387 -12.05 11.38 -5.86
CA VAL A 387 -12.51 12.68 -6.35
C VAL A 387 -11.59 13.83 -5.98
N GLY A 388 -10.59 13.57 -5.13
CA GLY A 388 -9.60 14.54 -4.75
C GLY A 388 -8.52 13.96 -3.85
N ALA A 389 -7.48 14.74 -3.64
CA ALA A 389 -6.42 14.46 -2.68
C ALA A 389 -6.03 15.75 -1.97
N GLY A 390 -5.54 15.63 -0.73
CA GLY A 390 -5.15 16.78 0.04
C GLY A 390 -4.08 16.49 1.07
N VAL A 391 -3.59 17.58 1.66
CA VAL A 391 -2.62 17.57 2.76
C VAL A 391 -3.12 18.44 3.90
N VAL A 392 -2.98 17.95 5.13
CA VAL A 392 -3.31 18.69 6.35
C VAL A 392 -2.32 19.85 6.52
N THR A 393 -2.82 21.08 6.49
CA THR A 393 -1.99 22.29 6.64
C THR A 393 -2.01 22.85 8.05
N GLU A 394 -3.12 22.66 8.76
CA GLU A 394 -3.28 23.17 10.12
C GLU A 394 -4.31 22.33 10.89
N ILE A 395 -4.01 21.98 12.12
CA ILE A 395 -4.92 21.27 13.01
C ILE A 395 -5.69 22.32 13.85
N ILE A 396 -7.03 22.20 13.91
CA ILE A 396 -7.90 23.11 14.61
C ILE A 396 -8.38 22.50 15.94
N LYS A 397 -8.84 21.23 15.91
CA LYS A 397 -9.38 20.56 17.10
C LYS A 397 -9.24 19.04 17.00
#